data_94cc99482b8f0d98f8180d4d8d4ec03b
#
_entry.id   94cc99482b8f0d98f8180d4d8d4ec03b
#
_cell.length_a   1.000
_cell.length_b   1.000
_cell.length_c   1.000
_cell.angle_alpha   90.00
_cell.angle_beta   90.00
_cell.angle_gamma   90.00
#
_symmetry.space_group_name_H-M   'P 1'
#
loop_
_entity.id
_entity.type
_entity.pdbx_description
1 polymer ?
#
loop_
_entity_poly.entity_id
_entity_poly.type
_entity_poly.pdbx_seq_one_letter_code
_entity_poly.pdbx_strand_id
1 'polypeptide(L)'
;MRKPSFLIAAALLGFFPLISSCSSSSETKDTTPVMSLTPAPLVIDVRTVAEFAEGHVRGAINLDVESGAFQAKLSSLDKSVGYALYCRSGRRSAIAAELMATAGFTEVRDLGALESAAQSLGLPIITE
;
A
#
# COMPACT_ATOMS: atom_id res chain seq x y z
N MET A 1 -5.44 64.46 -45.65
CA MET A 1 -5.40 64.44 -47.11
C MET A 1 -5.03 63.04 -47.58
N ARG A 2 -5.92 62.50 -48.37
CA ARG A 2 -5.73 61.46 -49.40
C ARG A 2 -5.51 60.01 -48.91
N LYS A 3 -6.60 59.26 -48.99
CA LYS A 3 -6.63 57.85 -49.43
C LYS A 3 -6.11 57.75 -50.89
N PRO A 4 -5.70 56.62 -51.37
CA PRO A 4 -6.64 55.62 -51.91
C PRO A 4 -6.23 54.15 -51.58
N SER A 5 -7.21 53.32 -51.38
CA SER A 5 -7.78 52.28 -52.25
C SER A 5 -6.81 51.56 -53.20
N PHE A 6 -6.70 50.26 -53.01
CA PHE A 6 -6.84 49.34 -54.14
C PHE A 6 -7.16 47.89 -53.63
N LEU A 7 -8.28 47.43 -54.15
CA LEU A 7 -8.75 46.03 -54.22
C LEU A 7 -7.70 45.12 -54.90
N ILE A 8 -7.67 43.86 -54.59
CA ILE A 8 -7.85 42.80 -55.60
C ILE A 8 -8.00 41.45 -54.81
N ALA A 9 -9.07 40.79 -55.24
CA ALA A 9 -9.47 39.42 -54.85
C ALA A 9 -8.52 38.36 -55.42
N ALA A 10 -8.39 37.29 -54.76
CA ALA A 10 -8.24 35.98 -55.40
C ALA A 10 -8.64 34.88 -54.42
N ALA A 11 -9.72 34.23 -54.74
CA ALA A 11 -10.19 32.98 -54.17
C ALA A 11 -9.22 31.87 -54.54
N LEU A 12 -8.91 31.01 -53.57
CA LEU A 12 -8.53 29.62 -53.85
C LEU A 12 -9.10 28.75 -52.73
N LEU A 13 -10.05 27.96 -53.17
CA LEU A 13 -10.60 26.81 -52.43
C LEU A 13 -9.45 25.89 -52.03
N GLY A 14 -9.20 25.79 -50.73
CA GLY A 14 -8.42 24.74 -50.12
C GLY A 14 -9.34 23.79 -49.42
N PHE A 15 -9.62 22.71 -50.07
CA PHE A 15 -10.35 21.54 -49.59
C PHE A 15 -9.61 20.96 -48.39
N PHE A 16 -10.16 21.14 -47.20
CA PHE A 16 -9.65 20.48 -46.02
C PHE A 16 -10.41 19.15 -45.82
N PRO A 17 -9.74 18.02 -45.90
CA PRO A 17 -10.37 16.77 -45.52
C PRO A 17 -10.50 16.75 -43.98
N LEU A 18 -11.73 16.68 -43.51
CA LEU A 18 -12.08 16.26 -42.15
C LEU A 18 -11.50 14.87 -41.89
N ILE A 19 -10.34 14.82 -41.29
CA ILE A 19 -9.88 13.60 -40.68
C ILE A 19 -10.58 13.52 -39.32
N SER A 20 -11.72 12.86 -39.34
CA SER A 20 -12.36 12.37 -38.13
C SER A 20 -11.50 11.23 -37.58
N SER A 21 -10.48 11.59 -36.81
CA SER A 21 -9.74 10.63 -36.04
C SER A 21 -10.47 10.45 -34.72
N CYS A 22 -11.44 9.56 -34.70
CA CYS A 22 -11.87 8.92 -33.48
C CYS A 22 -10.71 8.07 -32.96
N SER A 23 -9.80 8.71 -32.26
CA SER A 23 -8.84 8.01 -31.41
C SER A 23 -9.57 7.65 -30.13
N SER A 24 -10.19 6.49 -30.15
CA SER A 24 -10.60 5.75 -28.97
C SER A 24 -9.30 5.33 -28.26
N SER A 25 -8.73 6.25 -27.50
CA SER A 25 -7.71 5.89 -26.52
C SER A 25 -8.42 5.21 -25.37
N SER A 26 -8.59 3.89 -25.50
CA SER A 26 -8.67 3.04 -24.33
C SER A 26 -7.31 3.17 -23.64
N GLU A 27 -7.22 4.10 -22.69
CA GLU A 27 -6.19 4.05 -21.68
C GLU A 27 -6.41 2.80 -20.85
N THR A 28 -5.85 1.72 -21.31
CA THR A 28 -5.41 0.67 -20.42
C THR A 28 -4.43 1.38 -19.48
N LYS A 29 -4.92 1.71 -18.29
CA LYS A 29 -4.07 1.96 -17.15
C LYS A 29 -3.28 0.68 -16.94
N ASP A 30 -2.15 0.61 -17.61
CA ASP A 30 -1.08 -0.29 -17.25
C ASP A 30 -0.59 0.21 -15.88
N THR A 31 -1.30 -0.25 -14.86
CA THR A 31 -0.78 -0.22 -13.51
C THR A 31 0.28 -1.30 -13.49
N THR A 32 1.43 -0.99 -14.04
CA THR A 32 2.65 -1.69 -13.69
C THR A 32 2.71 -1.59 -12.18
N PRO A 33 2.66 -2.71 -11.42
CA PRO A 33 2.97 -2.64 -10.01
C PRO A 33 4.40 -2.11 -9.98
N VAL A 34 4.58 -0.88 -9.53
CA VAL A 34 5.88 -0.43 -9.06
C VAL A 34 6.22 -1.41 -7.96
N MET A 35 7.01 -2.41 -8.29
CA MET A 35 7.67 -3.24 -7.30
C MET A 35 8.42 -2.26 -6.41
N SER A 36 7.79 -1.94 -5.30
CA SER A 36 8.47 -1.30 -4.20
C SER A 36 9.64 -2.21 -3.88
N LEU A 37 10.85 -1.75 -4.14
CA LEU A 37 12.09 -2.52 -3.88
C LEU A 37 12.36 -2.69 -2.37
N THR A 38 11.46 -2.21 -1.54
CA THR A 38 11.42 -2.51 -0.11
C THR A 38 10.86 -3.92 0.05
N PRO A 39 11.59 -4.84 0.69
CA PRO A 39 11.07 -6.16 0.99
C PRO A 39 9.77 -6.03 1.78
N ALA A 40 8.81 -6.92 1.51
CA ALA A 40 7.55 -6.95 2.23
C ALA A 40 7.83 -7.08 3.74
N PRO A 41 7.09 -6.35 4.59
CA PRO A 41 7.30 -6.43 6.03
C PRO A 41 6.95 -7.82 6.57
N LEU A 42 7.65 -8.24 7.62
CA LEU A 42 7.27 -9.42 8.38
C LEU A 42 6.01 -9.12 9.19
N VAL A 43 5.01 -9.96 9.05
CA VAL A 43 3.71 -9.77 9.72
C VAL A 43 3.72 -10.50 11.06
N ILE A 44 3.41 -9.78 12.13
CA ILE A 44 3.33 -10.32 13.50
C ILE A 44 1.92 -10.14 14.04
N ASP A 45 1.31 -11.25 14.42
CA ASP A 45 0.09 -11.28 15.21
C ASP A 45 0.47 -11.27 16.69
N VAL A 46 0.12 -10.20 17.40
CA VAL A 46 0.45 -10.04 18.82
C VAL A 46 -0.68 -10.50 19.75
N ARG A 47 -1.66 -11.23 19.22
CA ARG A 47 -2.75 -11.84 19.98
C ARG A 47 -2.29 -13.12 20.66
N THR A 48 -3.17 -13.68 21.48
CA THR A 48 -2.94 -14.99 22.10
C THR A 48 -2.85 -16.11 21.06
N VAL A 49 -2.22 -17.22 21.42
CA VAL A 49 -2.12 -18.41 20.56
C VAL A 49 -3.51 -18.94 20.17
N ALA A 50 -4.48 -18.88 21.10
CA ALA A 50 -5.83 -19.32 20.83
C ALA A 50 -6.52 -18.44 19.77
N GLU A 51 -6.41 -17.12 19.87
CA GLU A 51 -6.94 -16.18 18.85
C GLU A 51 -6.27 -16.38 17.50
N PHE A 52 -4.96 -16.64 17.47
CA PHE A 52 -4.22 -16.94 16.25
C PHE A 52 -4.75 -18.21 15.56
N ALA A 53 -5.01 -19.26 16.31
CA ALA A 53 -5.53 -20.52 15.80
C ALA A 53 -6.96 -20.39 15.24
N GLU A 54 -7.77 -19.47 15.77
CA GLU A 54 -9.13 -19.19 15.26
C GLU A 54 -9.11 -18.52 13.88
N GLY A 55 -8.01 -17.86 13.52
CA GLY A 55 -7.81 -17.22 12.24
C GLY A 55 -6.75 -16.11 12.33
N HIS A 56 -5.87 -16.06 11.33
CA HIS A 56 -4.79 -15.08 11.26
C HIS A 56 -4.47 -14.71 9.82
N VAL A 57 -3.77 -13.59 9.63
CA VAL A 57 -3.30 -13.18 8.30
C VAL A 57 -2.29 -14.21 7.79
N ARG A 58 -2.48 -14.67 6.55
CA ARG A 58 -1.56 -15.63 5.93
C ARG A 58 -0.11 -15.14 6.01
N GLY A 59 0.76 -16.00 6.52
CA GLY A 59 2.19 -15.73 6.68
C GLY A 59 2.55 -14.94 7.93
N ALA A 60 1.59 -14.59 8.78
CA ALA A 60 1.87 -13.98 10.07
C ALA A 60 2.51 -14.99 11.04
N ILE A 61 3.44 -14.49 11.85
CA ILE A 61 3.96 -15.22 13.01
C ILE A 61 3.23 -14.75 14.27
N ASN A 62 2.98 -15.66 15.19
CA ASN A 62 2.34 -15.32 16.46
C ASN A 62 3.37 -15.03 17.54
N LEU A 63 3.33 -13.83 18.10
CA LEU A 63 4.14 -13.41 19.24
C LEU A 63 3.24 -12.66 20.23
N ASP A 64 2.65 -13.40 21.15
CA ASP A 64 1.72 -12.87 22.14
C ASP A 64 2.39 -11.83 23.05
N VAL A 65 1.87 -10.61 23.03
CA VAL A 65 2.40 -9.50 23.83
C VAL A 65 1.98 -9.59 25.30
N GLU A 66 0.89 -10.28 25.61
CA GLU A 66 0.38 -10.42 26.97
C GLU A 66 1.10 -11.52 27.75
N SER A 67 1.55 -12.57 27.06
CA SER A 67 2.31 -13.66 27.69
C SER A 67 3.80 -13.34 27.89
N GLY A 68 4.29 -12.24 27.34
CA GLY A 68 5.72 -11.90 27.33
C GLY A 68 6.53 -12.56 26.21
N ALA A 69 5.92 -13.40 25.37
CA ALA A 69 6.59 -14.03 24.22
C ALA A 69 7.12 -13.00 23.22
N PHE A 70 6.37 -11.94 22.99
CA PHE A 70 6.78 -10.83 22.13
C PHE A 70 8.05 -10.16 22.65
N GLN A 71 8.07 -9.77 23.93
CA GLN A 71 9.20 -9.09 24.57
C GLN A 71 10.45 -9.98 24.58
N ALA A 72 10.29 -11.26 24.87
CA ALA A 72 11.39 -12.22 24.85
C ALA A 72 12.02 -12.36 23.46
N LYS A 73 11.22 -12.20 22.40
CA LYS A 73 11.67 -12.32 21.02
C LYS A 73 12.34 -11.06 20.46
N LEU A 74 12.03 -9.87 21.00
CA LEU A 74 12.50 -8.58 20.49
C LEU A 74 14.02 -8.52 20.25
N SER A 75 14.83 -9.06 21.17
CA SER A 75 16.28 -9.02 21.08
C SER A 75 16.85 -9.85 19.94
N SER A 76 16.10 -10.83 19.42
CA SER A 76 16.49 -11.71 18.33
C SER A 76 15.91 -11.33 16.96
N LEU A 77 15.02 -10.33 16.91
CA LEU A 77 14.46 -9.82 15.67
C LEU A 77 15.47 -8.92 14.95
N ASP A 78 15.51 -9.03 13.63
CA ASP A 78 16.38 -8.20 12.79
C ASP A 78 15.81 -6.77 12.68
N LYS A 79 16.56 -5.77 13.12
CA LYS A 79 16.15 -4.37 13.10
C LYS A 79 16.26 -3.71 11.72
N SER A 80 16.87 -4.40 10.74
CA SER A 80 17.04 -3.91 9.37
C SER A 80 15.85 -4.21 8.47
N VAL A 81 14.88 -5.02 8.92
CA VAL A 81 13.68 -5.36 8.17
C VAL A 81 12.45 -4.62 8.71
N GLY A 82 11.45 -4.46 7.87
CA GLY A 82 10.17 -3.86 8.26
C GLY A 82 9.25 -4.87 8.93
N TYR A 83 8.43 -4.40 9.87
CA TYR A 83 7.45 -5.20 10.57
C TYR A 83 6.05 -4.60 10.45
N ALA A 84 5.06 -5.44 10.34
CA ALA A 84 3.65 -5.06 10.37
C ALA A 84 2.96 -5.82 11.51
N LEU A 85 2.41 -5.09 12.46
CA LEU A 85 1.81 -5.63 13.68
C LEU A 85 0.30 -5.50 13.62
N TYR A 86 -0.43 -6.49 14.11
CA TYR A 86 -1.85 -6.38 14.33
C TYR A 86 -2.30 -7.18 15.56
N CYS A 87 -3.46 -6.83 16.07
CA CYS A 87 -4.13 -7.59 17.10
C CYS A 87 -5.63 -7.70 16.81
N ARG A 88 -6.48 -7.83 17.81
CA ARG A 88 -7.92 -7.91 17.64
C ARG A 88 -8.59 -6.54 17.40
N SER A 89 -8.14 -5.51 18.15
CA SER A 89 -8.77 -4.19 18.16
C SER A 89 -7.81 -3.02 17.93
N GLY A 90 -6.49 -3.29 17.82
CA GLY A 90 -5.44 -2.28 17.68
C GLY A 90 -4.77 -1.86 18.98
N ARG A 91 -5.32 -2.18 20.15
CA ARG A 91 -4.74 -1.78 21.44
C ARG A 91 -3.42 -2.49 21.75
N ARG A 92 -3.37 -3.80 21.58
CA ARG A 92 -2.16 -4.62 21.85
C ARG A 92 -1.08 -4.37 20.79
N SER A 93 -1.47 -4.18 19.54
CA SER A 93 -0.51 -3.88 18.46
C SER A 93 0.13 -2.50 18.64
N ALA A 94 -0.59 -1.50 19.16
CA ALA A 94 -0.02 -0.21 19.51
C ALA A 94 1.04 -0.33 20.61
N ILE A 95 0.79 -1.11 21.65
CA ILE A 95 1.76 -1.40 22.71
C ILE A 95 3.00 -2.11 22.14
N ALA A 96 2.79 -3.09 21.29
CA ALA A 96 3.87 -3.83 20.64
C ALA A 96 4.73 -2.91 19.76
N ALA A 97 4.10 -1.99 19.00
CA ALA A 97 4.80 -1.01 18.19
C ALA A 97 5.66 -0.05 19.02
N GLU A 98 5.15 0.40 20.17
CA GLU A 98 5.94 1.21 21.13
C GLU A 98 7.14 0.46 21.70
N LEU A 99 6.96 -0.81 22.04
CA LEU A 99 8.06 -1.65 22.53
C LEU A 99 9.14 -1.82 21.44
N MET A 100 8.75 -2.02 20.20
CA MET A 100 9.69 -2.12 19.08
C MET A 100 10.42 -0.78 18.85
N ALA A 101 9.70 0.33 18.83
CA ALA A 101 10.31 1.66 18.67
C ALA A 101 11.34 1.95 19.78
N THR A 102 11.01 1.65 21.02
CA THR A 102 11.92 1.79 22.18
C THR A 102 13.14 0.85 22.04
N ALA A 103 12.98 -0.30 21.46
CA ALA A 103 14.06 -1.26 21.21
C ALA A 103 14.93 -0.90 19.99
N GLY A 104 14.61 0.18 19.25
CA GLY A 104 15.41 0.71 18.14
C GLY A 104 15.00 0.20 16.76
N PHE A 105 13.80 -0.38 16.59
CA PHE A 105 13.24 -0.70 15.29
C PHE A 105 12.70 0.57 14.64
N THR A 106 13.03 0.80 13.36
CA THR A 106 12.67 2.02 12.63
C THR A 106 11.54 1.82 11.63
N GLU A 107 11.34 0.59 11.15
CA GLU A 107 10.35 0.23 10.13
C GLU A 107 9.23 -0.62 10.77
N VAL A 108 8.36 0.00 11.55
CA VAL A 108 7.25 -0.67 12.23
C VAL A 108 5.93 -0.03 11.84
N ARG A 109 4.98 -0.85 11.39
CA ARG A 109 3.62 -0.44 11.08
C ARG A 109 2.64 -1.11 12.05
N ASP A 110 1.82 -0.32 12.71
CA ASP A 110 0.65 -0.81 13.43
C ASP A 110 -0.55 -0.83 12.47
N LEU A 111 -1.05 -2.01 12.17
CA LEU A 111 -2.17 -2.22 11.25
C LEU A 111 -3.52 -2.36 11.97
N GLY A 112 -3.52 -2.29 13.29
CA GLY A 112 -4.73 -2.29 14.11
C GLY A 112 -5.37 -3.67 14.24
N ALA A 113 -6.61 -3.81 13.79
CA ALA A 113 -7.39 -5.05 13.90
C ALA A 113 -7.01 -6.07 12.82
N LEU A 114 -7.31 -7.35 13.05
CA LEU A 114 -7.04 -8.46 12.13
C LEU A 114 -7.58 -8.20 10.72
N GLU A 115 -8.83 -7.77 10.60
CA GLU A 115 -9.47 -7.50 9.31
C GLU A 115 -8.83 -6.31 8.60
N SER A 116 -8.49 -5.27 9.36
CA SER A 116 -7.79 -4.10 8.82
C SER A 116 -6.39 -4.47 8.31
N ALA A 117 -5.69 -5.33 9.04
CA ALA A 117 -4.38 -5.82 8.65
C ALA A 117 -4.46 -6.67 7.36
N ALA A 118 -5.39 -7.60 7.29
CA ALA A 118 -5.62 -8.43 6.11
C ALA A 118 -5.91 -7.56 4.87
N GLN A 119 -6.77 -6.57 5.02
CA GLN A 119 -7.12 -5.64 3.95
C GLN A 119 -5.93 -4.76 3.53
N SER A 120 -5.20 -4.20 4.48
CA SER A 120 -4.04 -3.34 4.21
C SER A 120 -2.89 -4.08 3.52
N LEU A 121 -2.73 -5.36 3.81
CA LEU A 121 -1.70 -6.22 3.24
C LEU A 121 -2.15 -6.92 1.95
N GLY A 122 -3.45 -6.93 1.65
CA GLY A 122 -4.01 -7.71 0.54
C GLY A 122 -3.86 -9.22 0.73
N LEU A 123 -3.82 -9.69 1.99
CA LEU A 123 -3.63 -11.09 2.35
C LEU A 123 -4.90 -11.67 2.97
N PRO A 124 -5.22 -12.94 2.71
CA PRO A 124 -6.38 -13.58 3.31
C PRO A 124 -6.15 -13.92 4.79
N ILE A 125 -7.26 -14.00 5.53
CA ILE A 125 -7.31 -14.61 6.84
C ILE A 125 -7.47 -16.11 6.64
N ILE A 126 -6.62 -16.88 7.28
CA ILE A 126 -6.62 -18.35 7.21
C ILE A 126 -6.71 -18.95 8.61
N THR A 127 -7.15 -20.19 8.67
CA THR A 127 -7.11 -21.06 9.86
C THR A 127 -6.21 -22.24 9.55
N GLU A 128 -5.37 -22.63 10.47
CA GLU A 128 -4.53 -23.84 10.39
C GLU A 128 -4.95 -24.87 11.43
#